data_bccd8420f9c4636eb9cc12bed6ce416f
#
_entry.id   bccd8420f9c4636eb9cc12bed6ce416f
#
_cell.length_a   1.000
_cell.length_b   1.000
_cell.length_c   1.000
_cell.angle_alpha   90.00
_cell.angle_beta   90.00
_cell.angle_gamma   90.00
#
_symmetry.space_group_name_H-M   'P 1'
#
loop_
_entity.id
_entity.type
_entity.pdbx_description
1 polymer ?
#
loop_
_entity_poly.entity_id
_entity_poly.type
_entity_poly.pdbx_seq_one_letter_code
_entity_poly.pdbx_strand_id
1 'polypeptide(L)'
;MADYKQTTHVITQWQRCFRAVIEHQRGEVPRIEFLEEVVTINGVEVRQQVPGCAVVYEPAELVPLRNPVDDEPTGQTISQAEVYALLYSVYRYAADKRDAAQGVAP
;
A
#
# COMPACT_ATOMS: atom_id res chain seq x y z
N MET A 1 -1.30 -4.73 47.39
CA MET A 1 -2.56 -3.99 47.54
C MET A 1 -3.53 -4.48 46.48
N ALA A 2 -4.74 -4.77 46.86
CA ALA A 2 -5.75 -5.15 45.85
C ALA A 2 -6.04 -3.93 44.97
N ASP A 3 -6.32 -4.19 43.71
CA ASP A 3 -6.67 -3.13 42.79
C ASP A 3 -7.98 -2.46 43.24
N TYR A 4 -7.95 -1.18 43.30
CA TYR A 4 -9.14 -0.42 43.60
C TYR A 4 -10.21 -0.62 42.53
N LYS A 5 -9.78 -0.64 41.28
CA LYS A 5 -10.68 -0.82 40.15
C LYS A 5 -9.92 -1.54 39.05
N GLN A 6 -10.47 -2.67 38.61
CA GLN A 6 -9.94 -3.36 37.45
C GLN A 6 -10.89 -3.20 36.30
N THR A 7 -10.40 -2.71 35.20
CA THR A 7 -11.15 -2.58 33.97
C THR A 7 -10.44 -3.34 32.88
N THR A 8 -11.15 -4.27 32.25
CA THR A 8 -10.61 -5.03 31.13
C THR A 8 -11.13 -4.42 29.85
N HIS A 9 -10.21 -3.98 28.99
CA HIS A 9 -10.53 -3.47 27.67
C HIS A 9 -10.08 -4.46 26.61
N VAL A 10 -10.94 -4.72 25.66
CA VAL A 10 -10.55 -5.45 24.45
C VAL A 10 -9.97 -4.41 23.49
N ILE A 11 -8.66 -4.50 23.27
CA ILE A 11 -7.95 -3.62 22.35
C ILE A 11 -7.66 -4.41 21.08
N THR A 12 -8.16 -3.91 19.95
CA THR A 12 -7.81 -4.43 18.64
C THR A 12 -6.82 -3.47 18.01
N GLN A 13 -5.69 -4.02 17.57
CA GLN A 13 -4.65 -3.24 16.94
C GLN A 13 -4.13 -3.96 15.71
N TRP A 14 -3.96 -3.23 14.62
CA TRP A 14 -3.33 -3.76 13.41
C TRP A 14 -2.53 -2.68 12.70
N GLN A 15 -1.51 -3.14 12.00
CA GLN A 15 -0.66 -2.31 11.16
C GLN A 15 -1.02 -2.57 9.70
N ARG A 16 -1.15 -1.50 8.92
CA ARG A 16 -1.56 -1.61 7.53
C ARG A 16 -0.91 -0.55 6.67
N CYS A 17 -0.72 -0.87 5.41
CA CYS A 17 -0.40 0.12 4.39
C CYS A 17 -1.69 0.87 4.03
N PHE A 18 -1.68 2.20 4.15
CA PHE A 18 -2.84 3.00 3.78
C PHE A 18 -2.61 3.84 2.53
N ARG A 19 -1.36 3.94 2.07
CA ARG A 19 -1.01 4.74 0.91
C ARG A 19 0.26 4.21 0.27
N ALA A 20 0.26 4.15 -1.06
CA ALA A 20 1.45 3.86 -1.84
C ALA A 20 1.73 5.03 -2.77
N VAL A 21 2.99 5.45 -2.85
CA VAL A 21 3.43 6.56 -3.69
C VAL A 21 4.49 6.04 -4.64
N ILE A 22 4.23 6.20 -5.93
CA ILE A 22 5.19 5.85 -6.97
C ILE A 22 5.94 7.12 -7.34
N GLU A 23 7.26 7.10 -7.14
CA GLU A 23 8.12 8.21 -7.53
C GLU A 23 9.01 7.77 -8.69
N HIS A 24 8.94 8.52 -9.78
CA HIS A 24 9.81 8.30 -10.92
C HIS A 24 10.17 9.65 -11.51
N GLN A 25 11.16 10.28 -10.94
CA GLN A 25 11.71 11.50 -11.51
C GLN A 25 12.50 11.16 -12.77
N ARG A 26 12.37 12.02 -13.77
CA ARG A 26 13.01 11.82 -15.05
C ARG A 26 14.52 11.70 -14.90
N GLY A 27 15.08 10.60 -15.42
CA GLY A 27 16.52 10.30 -15.29
C GLY A 27 16.91 9.57 -14.03
N GLU A 28 15.96 9.28 -13.14
CA GLU A 28 16.19 8.54 -11.91
C GLU A 28 15.51 7.18 -11.92
N VAL A 29 15.99 6.29 -11.06
CA VAL A 29 15.40 4.97 -10.88
C VAL A 29 14.07 5.11 -10.15
N PRO A 30 12.99 4.49 -10.64
CA PRO A 30 11.69 4.53 -9.96
C PRO A 30 11.74 3.87 -8.59
N ARG A 31 10.87 4.33 -7.69
CA ARG A 31 10.67 3.68 -6.39
C ARG A 31 9.20 3.75 -6.00
N ILE A 32 8.77 2.80 -5.19
CA ILE A 32 7.45 2.81 -4.57
C ILE A 32 7.64 2.94 -3.07
N GLU A 33 7.03 3.95 -2.48
CA GLU A 33 7.02 4.17 -1.05
C GLU A 33 5.66 3.75 -0.50
N PHE A 34 5.69 2.91 0.55
CA PHE A 34 4.47 2.47 1.23
C PHE A 34 4.39 3.16 2.58
N LEU A 35 3.32 3.91 2.77
CA LEU A 35 3.04 4.61 4.02
C LEU A 35 2.13 3.72 4.87
N GLU A 36 2.51 3.53 6.13
CA GLU A 36 1.82 2.63 7.03
C GLU A 36 1.24 3.37 8.22
N GLU A 37 0.17 2.79 8.76
CA GLU A 37 -0.45 3.28 9.97
C GLU A 37 -0.74 2.13 10.92
N VAL A 38 -0.74 2.43 12.19
CA VAL A 38 -1.28 1.54 13.23
C VAL A 38 -2.66 2.05 13.58
N VAL A 39 -3.65 1.17 13.49
CA VAL A 39 -5.03 1.46 13.86
C VAL A 39 -5.32 0.73 15.16
N THR A 40 -5.73 1.48 16.17
CA THR A 40 -6.06 0.95 17.48
C THR A 40 -7.52 1.24 17.79
N ILE A 41 -8.27 0.22 18.19
CA ILE A 41 -9.66 0.38 18.63
C ILE A 41 -9.75 -0.03 20.09
N ASN A 42 -10.11 0.93 20.93
CA ASN A 42 -10.38 0.77 22.35
C ASN A 42 -11.57 1.67 22.70
N GLY A 43 -12.76 1.27 22.21
CA GLY A 43 -13.95 2.10 22.27
C GLY A 43 -13.95 3.25 21.24
N VAL A 44 -12.78 3.78 20.91
CA VAL A 44 -12.58 4.84 19.92
C VAL A 44 -11.48 4.39 18.97
N GLU A 45 -11.66 4.65 17.68
CA GLU A 45 -10.64 4.36 16.68
C GLU A 45 -9.58 5.47 16.67
N VAL A 46 -8.33 5.07 16.83
CA VAL A 46 -7.18 5.97 16.74
C VAL A 46 -6.24 5.46 15.66
N ARG A 47 -5.83 6.35 14.78
CA ARG A 47 -4.89 6.05 13.70
C ARG A 47 -3.61 6.83 13.91
N GLN A 48 -2.49 6.14 13.81
CA GLN A 48 -1.18 6.76 13.95
C GLN A 48 -0.28 6.31 12.81
N GLN A 49 0.26 7.27 12.07
CA GLN A 49 1.23 6.96 11.03
C GLN A 49 2.54 6.49 11.67
N VAL A 50 3.09 5.42 11.12
CA VAL A 50 4.35 4.83 11.57
C VAL A 50 5.31 4.73 10.38
N PRO A 51 6.61 4.51 10.61
CA PRO A 51 7.54 4.30 9.52
C PRO A 51 7.10 3.15 8.62
N GLY A 52 7.12 3.38 7.33
CA GLY A 52 6.76 2.38 6.33
C GLY A 52 7.98 1.73 5.70
N CYS A 53 7.83 1.32 4.46
CA CYS A 53 8.89 0.69 3.69
C CYS A 53 8.87 1.17 2.24
N ALA A 54 9.93 0.86 1.50
CA ALA A 54 10.05 1.26 0.11
C ALA A 54 10.72 0.17 -0.71
N VAL A 55 10.41 0.16 -1.99
CA VAL A 55 11.04 -0.73 -2.97
C VAL A 55 11.65 0.13 -4.08
N VAL A 56 12.95 -0.04 -4.31
CA VAL A 56 13.65 0.55 -5.45
C VAL A 56 13.52 -0.39 -6.63
N TYR A 57 13.28 0.16 -7.81
CA TYR A 57 13.03 -0.63 -9.00
C TYR A 57 14.24 -1.46 -9.41
N GLU A 58 14.04 -2.76 -9.47
CA GLU A 58 14.95 -3.74 -10.07
C GLU A 58 14.10 -4.66 -10.97
N PRO A 59 14.19 -4.51 -12.30
CA PRO A 59 13.23 -5.15 -13.21
C PRO A 59 13.17 -6.67 -13.12
N ALA A 60 14.29 -7.32 -12.83
CA ALA A 60 14.38 -8.78 -12.78
C ALA A 60 14.00 -9.37 -11.41
N GLU A 61 13.87 -8.54 -10.37
CA GLU A 61 13.52 -9.01 -9.04
C GLU A 61 12.09 -9.54 -9.02
N LEU A 62 11.91 -10.70 -8.40
CA LEU A 62 10.60 -11.35 -8.31
C LEU A 62 9.92 -10.98 -7.00
N VAL A 63 8.63 -10.68 -7.12
CA VAL A 63 7.77 -10.37 -5.98
C VAL A 63 6.83 -11.54 -5.76
N PRO A 64 6.86 -12.20 -4.60
CA PRO A 64 5.89 -13.25 -4.29
C PRO A 64 4.50 -12.66 -4.17
N LEU A 65 3.53 -13.26 -4.85
CA LEU A 65 2.15 -12.81 -4.80
C LEU A 65 1.44 -13.36 -3.56
N ARG A 66 0.71 -12.49 -2.88
CA ARG A 66 -0.11 -12.84 -1.75
C ARG A 66 -1.57 -12.55 -2.02
N ASN A 67 -2.44 -13.31 -1.39
CA ASN A 67 -3.87 -13.03 -1.42
C ASN A 67 -4.15 -11.82 -0.51
N PRO A 68 -4.72 -10.72 -1.02
CA PRO A 68 -4.93 -9.52 -0.21
C PRO A 68 -6.03 -9.67 0.85
N VAL A 69 -6.82 -10.74 0.80
CA VAL A 69 -7.89 -10.97 1.77
C VAL A 69 -7.37 -11.63 3.04
N ASP A 70 -6.54 -12.66 2.89
CA ASP A 70 -6.05 -13.46 4.02
C ASP A 70 -4.54 -13.37 4.24
N ASP A 71 -3.84 -12.62 3.39
CA ASP A 71 -2.37 -12.45 3.42
C ASP A 71 -1.59 -13.75 3.20
N GLU A 72 -2.23 -14.78 2.66
CA GLU A 72 -1.58 -16.06 2.41
C GLU A 72 -0.80 -16.04 1.08
N PRO A 73 0.37 -16.71 1.01
CA PRO A 73 1.10 -16.83 -0.23
C PRO A 73 0.29 -17.61 -1.28
N THR A 74 0.31 -17.15 -2.54
CA THR A 74 -0.35 -17.87 -3.63
C THR A 74 0.53 -18.92 -4.28
N GLY A 75 1.83 -18.90 -4.02
CA GLY A 75 2.81 -19.73 -4.71
C GLY A 75 3.26 -19.17 -6.06
N GLN A 76 2.71 -18.05 -6.48
CA GLN A 76 3.07 -17.38 -7.74
C GLN A 76 3.95 -16.17 -7.47
N THR A 77 4.70 -15.76 -8.49
CA THR A 77 5.54 -14.57 -8.45
C THR A 77 5.27 -13.70 -9.67
N ILE A 78 5.62 -12.42 -9.54
CA ILE A 78 5.59 -11.46 -10.64
C ILE A 78 6.90 -10.67 -10.60
N SER A 79 7.46 -10.33 -11.75
CA SER A 79 8.65 -9.48 -11.78
C SER A 79 8.29 -8.03 -11.48
N GLN A 80 9.23 -7.27 -10.93
CA GLN A 80 9.01 -5.84 -10.73
C GLN A 80 8.72 -5.11 -12.03
N ALA A 81 9.34 -5.54 -13.15
CA ALA A 81 9.06 -4.98 -14.46
C ALA A 81 7.58 -5.12 -14.83
N GLU A 82 6.97 -6.28 -14.54
CA GLU A 82 5.55 -6.50 -14.78
C GLU A 82 4.67 -5.66 -13.86
N VAL A 83 5.07 -5.50 -12.60
CA VAL A 83 4.35 -4.63 -11.65
C VAL A 83 4.31 -3.20 -12.17
N TYR A 84 5.44 -2.66 -12.59
CA TYR A 84 5.51 -1.30 -13.12
C TYR A 84 4.74 -1.14 -14.43
N ALA A 85 4.74 -2.17 -15.28
CA ALA A 85 3.94 -2.16 -16.51
C ALA A 85 2.44 -2.08 -16.20
N LEU A 86 1.99 -2.84 -15.20
CA LEU A 86 0.59 -2.80 -14.76
C LEU A 86 0.23 -1.44 -14.17
N LEU A 87 1.10 -0.88 -13.33
CA LEU A 87 0.89 0.44 -12.73
C LEU A 87 0.83 1.54 -13.80
N TYR A 88 1.71 1.49 -14.79
CA TYR A 88 1.66 2.42 -15.92
C TYR A 88 0.34 2.29 -16.67
N SER A 89 -0.11 1.07 -16.92
CA SER A 89 -1.37 0.82 -17.63
C SER A 89 -2.57 1.37 -16.86
N VAL A 90 -2.58 1.22 -15.54
CA VAL A 90 -3.63 1.78 -14.67
C VAL A 90 -3.60 3.31 -14.72
N TYR A 91 -2.41 3.90 -14.68
CA TYR A 91 -2.28 5.35 -14.83
C TYR A 91 -2.83 5.83 -16.17
N ARG A 92 -2.45 5.18 -17.28
CA ARG A 92 -2.94 5.56 -18.61
C ARG A 92 -4.44 5.43 -18.72
N TYR A 93 -5.00 4.37 -18.16
CA TYR A 93 -6.44 4.18 -18.11
C TYR A 93 -7.13 5.35 -17.39
N ALA A 94 -6.60 5.75 -16.25
CA ALA A 94 -7.15 6.89 -15.49
C ALA A 94 -7.01 8.21 -16.26
N ALA A 95 -5.85 8.42 -16.88
CA ALA A 95 -5.60 9.64 -17.68
C ALA A 95 -6.54 9.71 -18.89
N ASP A 96 -6.74 8.60 -19.58
CA ASP A 96 -7.65 8.55 -20.73
C ASP A 96 -9.10 8.83 -20.32
N LYS A 97 -9.53 8.31 -19.18
CA LYS A 97 -10.88 8.61 -18.65
C LYS A 97 -11.03 10.11 -18.32
N ARG A 98 -10.03 10.70 -17.69
CA ARG A 98 -10.02 12.14 -17.39
C ARG A 98 -10.10 12.95 -18.67
N ASP A 99 -9.28 12.63 -19.66
CA ASP A 99 -9.20 13.36 -20.91
C ASP A 99 -10.52 13.25 -21.69
N ALA A 100 -11.13 12.07 -21.72
CA ALA A 100 -12.44 11.89 -22.35
C ALA A 100 -13.53 12.72 -21.65
N ALA A 101 -13.51 12.77 -20.31
CA ALA A 101 -14.47 13.56 -19.53
C ALA A 101 -14.30 15.07 -19.75
N GLN A 102 -13.09 15.51 -20.06
CA GLN A 102 -12.78 16.92 -20.34
C GLN A 102 -12.94 17.29 -21.82
N GLY A 103 -13.31 16.32 -22.67
CA GLY A 103 -13.40 16.53 -24.11
C GLY A 103 -12.05 16.67 -24.81
N VAL A 104 -10.98 16.25 -24.15
CA VAL A 104 -9.62 16.26 -24.73
C VAL A 104 -9.46 15.00 -25.57
N ALA A 105 -8.94 15.17 -26.79
CA ALA A 105 -8.64 14.03 -27.65
C ALA A 105 -7.51 13.19 -27.05
N PRO A 106 -7.63 11.88 -27.07
CA PRO A 106 -6.60 11.00 -26.55
C PRO A 106 -5.31 11.02 -27.39
#